data_ed448de5a42b40544464c8ff5e4f4884
#
_entry.id   ed448de5a42b40544464c8ff5e4f4884
#
_cell.length_a   1.000
_cell.length_b   1.000
_cell.length_c   1.000
_cell.angle_alpha   90.00
_cell.angle_beta   90.00
_cell.angle_gamma   90.00
#
_symmetry.space_group_name_H-M   'P 1'
#
loop_
_entity.id
_entity.type
_entity.pdbx_description
1 polymer ?
#
loop_
_entity_poly.entity_id
_entity_poly.type
_entity_poly.pdbx_seq_one_letter_code
_entity_poly.pdbx_strand_id
1 'polypeptide(L)'
;DFVALSDVCDVETATLLKREVSDGVIAPGYSDEALAILKTKKKGNYCVLQINPDYKPRLVESKEVYGVTFEQERNEAKITTDLFKNVPTKNKNIPAAAQRDLMIALITLKYTQSNSVCYVKDGMTIGVGAGQQSRVHCTRLAGNKADIWWLRQNPKVLNLPFRDDVRRPNRDNAIDVYISDDYEDVLPDGIWQDLFTEKPEPLTREEKKAWIAQLHGVALGSDAFFPFGDNIERAHRSGVDYIAQAGGSIRDDNVIETCDKYNIAMAMTGLRLFHH
;
A
#
# COMPACT_ATOMS: atom_id res chain seq x y z
N ASP A 1 -7.89 2.52 -12.48
CA ASP A 1 -7.00 1.47 -11.96
C ASP A 1 -6.82 0.37 -13.00
N PHE A 2 -5.63 -0.25 -13.04
CA PHE A 2 -5.32 -1.34 -13.95
C PHE A 2 -4.82 -2.56 -13.15
N VAL A 3 -5.38 -3.74 -13.43
CA VAL A 3 -5.06 -4.98 -12.72
C VAL A 3 -4.08 -5.81 -13.53
N ALA A 4 -3.02 -6.33 -12.92
CA ALA A 4 -2.09 -7.26 -13.54
C ALA A 4 -2.13 -8.60 -12.81
N LEU A 5 -2.25 -9.69 -13.57
CA LEU A 5 -2.29 -11.04 -13.05
C LEU A 5 -1.04 -11.82 -13.49
N SER A 6 -0.49 -12.64 -12.59
CA SER A 6 0.67 -13.51 -12.88
C SER A 6 0.30 -14.74 -13.71
N ASP A 7 -0.96 -15.15 -13.64
CA ASP A 7 -1.47 -16.38 -14.23
C ASP A 7 -2.72 -16.16 -15.08
N VAL A 8 -3.20 -17.22 -15.72
CA VAL A 8 -4.45 -17.19 -16.50
C VAL A 8 -5.60 -16.75 -15.61
N CYS A 9 -6.35 -15.74 -16.06
CA CYS A 9 -7.54 -15.27 -15.36
C CYS A 9 -8.65 -16.31 -15.43
N ASP A 10 -9.09 -16.81 -14.29
CA ASP A 10 -10.20 -17.73 -14.11
C ASP A 10 -11.54 -17.01 -13.88
N VAL A 11 -12.61 -17.79 -13.75
CA VAL A 11 -13.99 -17.30 -13.56
C VAL A 11 -14.13 -16.54 -12.23
N GLU A 12 -13.52 -17.05 -11.17
CA GLU A 12 -13.57 -16.48 -9.83
C GLU A 12 -12.93 -15.09 -9.81
N THR A 13 -11.73 -14.99 -10.38
CA THR A 13 -11.01 -13.73 -10.52
C THR A 13 -11.77 -12.73 -11.39
N ALA A 14 -12.29 -13.16 -12.55
CA ALA A 14 -13.09 -12.32 -13.43
C ALA A 14 -14.37 -11.80 -12.76
N THR A 15 -15.02 -12.67 -11.95
CA THR A 15 -16.23 -12.31 -11.19
C THR A 15 -15.92 -11.25 -10.12
N LEU A 16 -14.77 -11.38 -9.45
CA LEU A 16 -14.30 -10.36 -8.50
C LEU A 16 -14.02 -9.04 -9.22
N LEU A 17 -13.22 -9.08 -10.29
CA LEU A 17 -12.86 -7.89 -11.09
C LEU A 17 -14.08 -7.18 -11.67
N LYS A 18 -15.13 -7.90 -12.03
CA LYS A 18 -16.38 -7.31 -12.55
C LYS A 18 -17.01 -6.34 -11.55
N ARG A 19 -16.90 -6.62 -10.24
CA ARG A 19 -17.47 -5.80 -9.16
C ARG A 19 -16.58 -4.63 -8.75
N GLU A 20 -15.26 -4.74 -8.96
CA GLU A 20 -14.30 -3.71 -8.55
C GLU A 20 -14.20 -2.59 -9.58
N VAL A 21 -13.87 -1.38 -9.11
CA VAL A 21 -13.61 -0.23 -9.99
C VAL A 21 -12.21 -0.38 -10.61
N SER A 22 -12.15 -0.59 -11.93
CA SER A 22 -10.89 -0.66 -12.67
C SER A 22 -11.12 -0.31 -14.15
N ASP A 23 -10.04 0.06 -14.85
CA ASP A 23 -10.08 0.48 -16.25
C ASP A 23 -9.68 -0.64 -17.20
N GLY A 24 -8.89 -1.58 -16.69
CA GLY A 24 -8.47 -2.73 -17.48
C GLY A 24 -7.78 -3.80 -16.65
N VAL A 25 -7.46 -4.90 -17.32
CA VAL A 25 -6.72 -6.04 -16.77
C VAL A 25 -5.71 -6.54 -17.80
N ILE A 26 -4.54 -6.96 -17.33
CA ILE A 26 -3.54 -7.65 -18.13
C ILE A 26 -3.22 -9.02 -17.49
N ALA A 27 -3.21 -10.07 -18.28
CA ALA A 27 -2.91 -11.44 -17.85
C ALA A 27 -2.20 -12.23 -18.95
N PRO A 28 -1.51 -13.35 -18.62
CA PRO A 28 -0.95 -14.25 -19.62
C PRO A 28 -2.01 -14.92 -20.50
N GLY A 29 -3.24 -15.04 -20.00
CA GLY A 29 -4.39 -15.61 -20.69
C GLY A 29 -5.68 -15.45 -19.89
N TYR A 30 -6.76 -15.93 -20.48
CA TYR A 30 -8.11 -15.87 -19.92
C TYR A 30 -8.84 -17.17 -20.27
N SER A 31 -9.59 -17.76 -19.34
CA SER A 31 -10.56 -18.79 -19.75
C SER A 31 -11.69 -18.15 -20.57
N ASP A 32 -12.36 -18.92 -21.42
CA ASP A 32 -13.42 -18.41 -22.28
C ASP A 32 -14.56 -17.78 -21.46
N GLU A 33 -14.90 -18.41 -20.34
CA GLU A 33 -15.93 -17.93 -19.41
C GLU A 33 -15.49 -16.65 -18.69
N ALA A 34 -14.23 -16.58 -18.25
CA ALA A 34 -13.66 -15.36 -17.63
C ALA A 34 -13.69 -14.19 -18.61
N LEU A 35 -13.28 -14.42 -19.85
CA LEU A 35 -13.30 -13.42 -20.92
C LEU A 35 -14.73 -12.95 -21.21
N ALA A 36 -15.71 -13.86 -21.23
CA ALA A 36 -17.13 -13.53 -21.41
C ALA A 36 -17.63 -12.60 -20.27
N ILE A 37 -17.25 -12.87 -19.02
CA ILE A 37 -17.59 -12.01 -17.86
C ILE A 37 -16.97 -10.62 -18.02
N LEU A 38 -15.67 -10.53 -18.33
CA LEU A 38 -14.95 -9.25 -18.45
C LEU A 38 -15.49 -8.38 -19.60
N LYS A 39 -15.88 -8.99 -20.71
CA LYS A 39 -16.50 -8.30 -21.86
C LYS A 39 -17.82 -7.59 -21.52
N THR A 40 -18.52 -8.01 -20.47
CA THR A 40 -19.75 -7.31 -20.04
C THR A 40 -19.47 -6.04 -19.24
N LYS A 41 -18.24 -5.86 -18.73
CA LYS A 41 -17.86 -4.72 -17.89
C LYS A 41 -17.78 -3.44 -18.75
N LYS A 42 -18.12 -2.28 -18.15
CA LYS A 42 -18.14 -0.96 -18.82
C LYS A 42 -18.90 -0.98 -20.16
N LYS A 43 -19.98 -1.77 -20.25
CA LYS A 43 -20.78 -1.91 -21.49
C LYS A 43 -19.93 -2.36 -22.71
N GLY A 44 -18.94 -3.21 -22.48
CA GLY A 44 -18.04 -3.72 -23.51
C GLY A 44 -16.77 -2.88 -23.77
N ASN A 45 -16.57 -1.80 -23.03
CA ASN A 45 -15.41 -0.91 -23.17
C ASN A 45 -14.31 -1.16 -22.11
N TYR A 46 -14.36 -2.29 -21.41
CA TYR A 46 -13.31 -2.65 -20.47
C TYR A 46 -12.05 -3.14 -21.22
N CYS A 47 -10.89 -2.57 -20.88
CA CYS A 47 -9.64 -2.93 -21.53
C CYS A 47 -9.15 -4.29 -21.03
N VAL A 48 -9.00 -5.26 -21.93
CA VAL A 48 -8.47 -6.59 -21.63
C VAL A 48 -7.24 -6.83 -22.49
N LEU A 49 -6.07 -6.92 -21.84
CA LEU A 49 -4.79 -7.12 -22.50
C LEU A 49 -4.25 -8.52 -22.21
N GLN A 50 -3.68 -9.16 -23.21
CA GLN A 50 -2.92 -10.38 -23.03
C GLN A 50 -1.43 -10.10 -23.19
N ILE A 51 -0.63 -10.46 -22.16
CA ILE A 51 0.82 -10.36 -22.23
C ILE A 51 1.41 -11.66 -22.76
N ASN A 52 2.47 -11.53 -23.59
CA ASN A 52 3.28 -12.69 -23.93
C ASN A 52 4.18 -13.05 -22.71
N PRO A 53 3.99 -14.22 -22.07
CA PRO A 53 4.76 -14.62 -20.89
C PRO A 53 6.24 -14.84 -21.20
N ASP A 54 6.61 -15.07 -22.46
CA ASP A 54 8.00 -15.27 -22.89
C ASP A 54 8.72 -13.96 -23.19
N TYR A 55 8.03 -12.83 -23.14
CA TYR A 55 8.63 -11.53 -23.38
C TYR A 55 9.67 -11.19 -22.29
N LYS A 56 10.91 -10.94 -22.73
CA LYS A 56 11.99 -10.47 -21.87
C LYS A 56 12.29 -9.00 -22.18
N PRO A 57 12.02 -8.08 -21.25
CA PRO A 57 12.35 -6.67 -21.42
C PRO A 57 13.85 -6.49 -21.61
N ARG A 58 14.26 -5.41 -22.29
CA ARG A 58 15.68 -5.03 -22.42
C ARG A 58 16.26 -4.69 -21.05
N LEU A 59 17.56 -4.93 -20.87
CA LEU A 59 18.27 -4.56 -19.63
C LEU A 59 18.39 -3.04 -19.46
N VAL A 60 18.48 -2.32 -20.57
CA VAL A 60 18.56 -0.85 -20.59
C VAL A 60 17.17 -0.30 -20.93
N GLU A 61 16.68 0.58 -20.09
CA GLU A 61 15.49 1.37 -20.29
C GLU A 61 15.86 2.74 -20.84
N SER A 62 15.14 3.21 -21.87
CA SER A 62 15.35 4.51 -22.48
C SER A 62 14.07 5.34 -22.40
N LYS A 63 14.19 6.60 -22.04
CA LYS A 63 13.08 7.56 -22.00
C LYS A 63 13.51 8.88 -22.63
N GLU A 64 12.79 9.34 -23.65
CA GLU A 64 13.01 10.65 -24.26
C GLU A 64 12.11 11.70 -23.59
N VAL A 65 12.72 12.80 -23.16
CA VAL A 65 12.03 13.95 -22.57
C VAL A 65 12.65 15.22 -23.17
N TYR A 66 11.85 16.01 -23.90
CA TYR A 66 12.29 17.26 -24.55
C TYR A 66 13.55 17.11 -25.41
N GLY A 67 13.66 16.01 -26.15
CA GLY A 67 14.82 15.74 -27.02
C GLY A 67 16.08 15.26 -26.30
N VAL A 68 16.00 15.01 -24.99
CA VAL A 68 17.08 14.37 -24.21
C VAL A 68 16.68 12.92 -23.93
N THR A 69 17.53 11.98 -24.30
CA THR A 69 17.33 10.56 -24.01
C THR A 69 18.02 10.22 -22.69
N PHE A 70 17.25 9.77 -21.74
CA PHE A 70 17.73 9.17 -20.49
C PHE A 70 17.81 7.67 -20.65
N GLU A 71 18.94 7.11 -20.28
CA GLU A 71 19.16 5.65 -20.26
C GLU A 71 19.61 5.20 -18.88
N GLN A 72 19.02 4.10 -18.41
CA GLN A 72 19.41 3.48 -17.15
C GLN A 72 19.29 1.95 -17.25
N GLU A 73 20.04 1.25 -16.45
CA GLU A 73 19.84 -0.17 -16.28
C GLU A 73 18.54 -0.42 -15.51
N ARG A 74 17.73 -1.35 -16.02
CA ARG A 74 16.52 -1.79 -15.33
C ARG A 74 16.89 -2.47 -14.02
N ASN A 75 16.15 -2.18 -12.95
CA ASN A 75 16.37 -2.83 -11.67
C ASN A 75 15.95 -4.31 -11.73
N GLU A 76 16.93 -5.20 -11.93
CA GLU A 76 16.76 -6.66 -11.98
C GLU A 76 16.89 -7.33 -10.60
N ALA A 77 17.04 -6.55 -9.52
CA ALA A 77 17.22 -7.11 -8.18
C ALA A 77 16.08 -8.08 -7.83
N LYS A 78 16.46 -9.27 -7.42
CA LYS A 78 15.53 -10.28 -6.92
C LYS A 78 15.26 -10.04 -5.43
N ILE A 79 14.01 -9.88 -5.10
CA ILE A 79 13.57 -9.72 -3.71
C ILE A 79 13.36 -11.11 -3.11
N THR A 80 14.25 -11.50 -2.22
CA THR A 80 14.22 -12.80 -1.53
C THR A 80 14.45 -12.61 -0.04
N THR A 81 14.20 -13.64 0.77
CA THR A 81 14.46 -13.63 2.21
C THR A 81 15.93 -13.45 2.59
N ASP A 82 16.86 -13.68 1.65
CA ASP A 82 18.29 -13.44 1.86
C ASP A 82 18.61 -11.99 2.18
N LEU A 83 17.77 -11.05 1.73
CA LEU A 83 17.91 -9.63 2.02
C LEU A 83 17.73 -9.29 3.52
N PHE A 84 17.13 -10.19 4.30
CA PHE A 84 16.81 -9.97 5.72
C PHE A 84 17.81 -10.61 6.69
N LYS A 85 18.98 -11.04 6.21
CA LYS A 85 20.03 -11.65 7.06
C LYS A 85 20.76 -10.64 7.94
N ASN A 86 20.91 -9.40 7.48
CA ASN A 86 21.59 -8.34 8.22
C ASN A 86 20.55 -7.55 9.06
N VAL A 87 20.40 -7.92 10.32
CA VAL A 87 19.49 -7.27 11.27
C VAL A 87 20.32 -6.62 12.38
N PRO A 88 20.64 -5.31 12.30
CA PRO A 88 21.52 -4.64 13.26
C PRO A 88 20.84 -4.34 14.61
N THR A 89 19.50 -4.26 14.66
CA THR A 89 18.72 -3.98 15.88
C THR A 89 18.86 -5.07 16.96
N LYS A 90 18.51 -4.76 18.21
CA LYS A 90 18.54 -5.74 19.33
C LYS A 90 17.56 -6.89 19.11
N ASN A 91 16.33 -6.56 18.70
CA ASN A 91 15.39 -7.56 18.23
C ASN A 91 15.84 -8.09 16.87
N LYS A 92 16.20 -9.38 16.82
CA LYS A 92 16.66 -10.06 15.60
C LYS A 92 15.57 -10.89 14.94
N ASN A 93 14.41 -11.02 15.58
CA ASN A 93 13.38 -11.95 15.17
C ASN A 93 12.47 -11.33 14.08
N ILE A 94 12.60 -11.81 12.86
CA ILE A 94 11.69 -11.51 11.74
C ILE A 94 11.01 -12.83 11.33
N PRO A 95 9.81 -13.12 11.85
CA PRO A 95 9.09 -14.35 11.54
C PRO A 95 8.79 -14.51 10.03
N ALA A 96 8.55 -15.74 9.58
CA ALA A 96 8.29 -16.02 8.16
C ALA A 96 7.13 -15.16 7.56
N ALA A 97 6.08 -14.93 8.34
CA ALA A 97 4.98 -14.04 7.91
C ALA A 97 5.46 -12.59 7.69
N ALA A 98 6.29 -12.07 8.62
CA ALA A 98 6.86 -10.73 8.46
C ALA A 98 7.86 -10.66 7.30
N GLN A 99 8.66 -11.71 7.07
CA GLN A 99 9.55 -11.78 5.90
C GLN A 99 8.76 -11.75 4.59
N ARG A 100 7.64 -12.49 4.50
CA ARG A 100 6.72 -12.40 3.35
C ARG A 100 6.22 -10.98 3.15
N ASP A 101 5.76 -10.32 4.21
CA ASP A 101 5.21 -8.97 4.15
C ASP A 101 6.28 -7.94 3.78
N LEU A 102 7.52 -8.09 4.28
CA LEU A 102 8.66 -7.27 3.87
C LEU A 102 9.03 -7.49 2.40
N MET A 103 8.96 -8.73 1.88
CA MET A 103 9.16 -8.99 0.44
C MET A 103 8.08 -8.28 -0.40
N ILE A 104 6.81 -8.36 -0.01
CA ILE A 104 5.71 -7.65 -0.68
C ILE A 104 5.96 -6.15 -0.68
N ALA A 105 6.38 -5.58 0.46
CA ALA A 105 6.72 -4.16 0.55
C ALA A 105 7.82 -3.78 -0.44
N LEU A 106 8.95 -4.52 -0.47
CA LEU A 106 10.07 -4.23 -1.36
C LEU A 106 9.72 -4.44 -2.84
N ILE A 107 8.90 -5.46 -3.18
CA ILE A 107 8.40 -5.67 -4.55
C ILE A 107 7.52 -4.48 -4.97
N THR A 108 6.61 -4.04 -4.10
CA THR A 108 5.78 -2.86 -4.35
C THR A 108 6.64 -1.63 -4.64
N LEU A 109 7.66 -1.40 -3.80
CA LEU A 109 8.54 -0.23 -3.93
C LEU A 109 9.43 -0.28 -5.18
N LYS A 110 9.82 -1.46 -5.63
CA LYS A 110 10.58 -1.63 -6.88
C LYS A 110 9.86 -1.03 -8.09
N TYR A 111 8.53 -0.98 -8.05
CA TYR A 111 7.69 -0.45 -9.13
C TYR A 111 6.94 0.83 -8.73
N THR A 112 7.32 1.45 -7.62
CA THR A 112 6.71 2.69 -7.11
C THR A 112 7.66 3.85 -7.28
N GLN A 113 7.16 4.97 -7.78
CA GLN A 113 7.98 6.18 -7.96
C GLN A 113 8.56 6.67 -6.64
N SER A 114 9.87 6.88 -6.64
CA SER A 114 10.64 7.35 -5.49
C SER A 114 10.37 8.83 -5.17
N ASN A 115 10.63 9.29 -3.96
CA ASN A 115 10.88 8.48 -2.78
C ASN A 115 9.62 7.73 -2.38
N SER A 116 9.76 6.51 -1.93
CA SER A 116 8.59 5.70 -1.60
C SER A 116 8.79 4.83 -0.35
N VAL A 117 7.67 4.60 0.37
CA VAL A 117 7.56 3.76 1.56
C VAL A 117 6.27 2.96 1.47
N CYS A 118 6.31 1.70 1.88
CA CYS A 118 5.18 0.78 1.81
C CYS A 118 4.96 0.08 3.16
N TYR A 119 3.72 0.10 3.65
CA TYR A 119 3.25 -0.65 4.81
C TYR A 119 2.47 -1.87 4.33
N VAL A 120 2.78 -3.02 4.91
CA VAL A 120 2.16 -4.31 4.57
C VAL A 120 1.74 -5.03 5.83
N LYS A 121 0.58 -5.68 5.79
CA LYS A 121 0.08 -6.54 6.86
C LYS A 121 -0.65 -7.74 6.26
N ASP A 122 -0.32 -8.92 6.79
CA ASP A 122 -0.99 -10.19 6.45
C ASP A 122 -1.06 -10.47 4.93
N GLY A 123 0.03 -10.15 4.20
CA GLY A 123 0.13 -10.36 2.76
C GLY A 123 -0.50 -9.26 1.91
N MET A 124 -0.96 -8.15 2.50
CA MET A 124 -1.64 -7.06 1.81
C MET A 124 -0.92 -5.74 2.04
N THR A 125 -0.70 -4.98 0.97
CA THR A 125 -0.26 -3.58 1.03
C THR A 125 -1.39 -2.72 1.59
N ILE A 126 -1.17 -2.09 2.73
CA ILE A 126 -2.16 -1.27 3.44
C ILE A 126 -1.91 0.23 3.35
N GLY A 127 -0.71 0.63 2.91
CA GLY A 127 -0.41 2.05 2.69
C GLY A 127 0.87 2.24 1.88
N VAL A 128 0.80 3.05 0.84
CA VAL A 128 1.94 3.44 0.01
C VAL A 128 2.04 4.95 -0.04
N GLY A 129 3.22 5.47 0.29
CA GLY A 129 3.63 6.84 0.02
C GLY A 129 4.62 6.84 -1.14
N ALA A 130 4.33 7.58 -2.19
CA ALA A 130 5.09 7.59 -3.43
C ALA A 130 5.37 9.01 -3.92
N GLY A 131 6.48 9.19 -4.65
CA GLY A 131 6.81 10.44 -5.32
C GLY A 131 7.04 11.63 -4.41
N GLN A 132 7.36 11.40 -3.13
CA GLN A 132 7.55 12.49 -2.18
C GLN A 132 9.01 12.98 -2.18
N GLN A 133 9.19 14.28 -2.00
CA GLN A 133 10.51 14.91 -1.94
C GLN A 133 11.28 14.58 -0.65
N SER A 134 10.57 14.22 0.42
CA SER A 134 11.14 13.95 1.74
C SER A 134 10.75 12.55 2.22
N ARG A 135 11.71 11.79 2.74
CA ARG A 135 11.49 10.44 3.28
C ARG A 135 10.45 10.45 4.41
N VAL A 136 10.52 11.42 5.31
CA VAL A 136 9.55 11.52 6.41
C VAL A 136 8.13 11.79 5.90
N HIS A 137 7.97 12.53 4.81
CA HIS A 137 6.66 12.75 4.18
C HIS A 137 6.13 11.46 3.53
N CYS A 138 6.99 10.65 2.90
CA CYS A 138 6.60 9.32 2.42
C CYS A 138 6.08 8.45 3.55
N THR A 139 6.83 8.38 4.66
CA THR A 139 6.46 7.59 5.84
C THR A 139 5.14 8.05 6.44
N ARG A 140 4.91 9.37 6.52
CA ARG A 140 3.64 9.95 6.99
C ARG A 140 2.48 9.62 6.06
N LEU A 141 2.64 9.82 4.75
CA LEU A 141 1.60 9.56 3.76
C LEU A 141 1.20 8.07 3.76
N ALA A 142 2.19 7.17 3.71
CA ALA A 142 1.96 5.74 3.76
C ALA A 142 1.29 5.32 5.07
N GLY A 143 1.78 5.85 6.21
CA GLY A 143 1.22 5.57 7.53
C GLY A 143 -0.20 6.09 7.69
N ASN A 144 -0.53 7.27 7.17
CA ASN A 144 -1.91 7.78 7.19
C ASN A 144 -2.87 6.85 6.43
N LYS A 145 -2.43 6.32 5.27
CA LYS A 145 -3.23 5.34 4.52
C LYS A 145 -3.40 4.03 5.28
N ALA A 146 -2.35 3.54 5.95
CA ALA A 146 -2.41 2.36 6.80
C ALA A 146 -3.36 2.56 7.99
N ASP A 147 -3.32 3.75 8.62
CA ASP A 147 -4.23 4.12 9.70
C ASP A 147 -5.69 4.15 9.23
N ILE A 148 -5.97 4.72 8.05
CA ILE A 148 -7.30 4.73 7.42
C ILE A 148 -7.77 3.30 7.14
N TRP A 149 -6.89 2.45 6.56
CA TRP A 149 -7.22 1.05 6.30
C TRP A 149 -7.64 0.32 7.58
N TRP A 150 -6.96 0.56 8.71
CA TRP A 150 -7.29 -0.03 10.00
C TRP A 150 -8.57 0.57 10.62
N LEU A 151 -8.74 1.89 10.52
CA LEU A 151 -9.95 2.59 11.00
C LEU A 151 -11.22 2.13 10.27
N ARG A 152 -11.13 1.77 8.98
CA ARG A 152 -12.27 1.21 8.23
C ARG A 152 -12.82 -0.09 8.83
N GLN A 153 -12.05 -0.77 9.67
CA GLN A 153 -12.44 -1.99 10.37
C GLN A 153 -13.01 -1.71 11.78
N ASN A 154 -13.07 -0.46 12.19
CA ASN A 154 -13.69 -0.09 13.47
C ASN A 154 -15.19 -0.41 13.45
N PRO A 155 -15.75 -0.98 14.54
CA PRO A 155 -17.18 -1.30 14.62
C PRO A 155 -18.11 -0.12 14.30
N LYS A 156 -17.77 1.12 14.71
CA LYS A 156 -18.57 2.31 14.34
C LYS A 156 -18.60 2.53 12.83
N VAL A 157 -17.50 2.26 12.13
CA VAL A 157 -17.40 2.41 10.67
C VAL A 157 -18.13 1.29 9.94
N LEU A 158 -17.96 0.04 10.40
CA LEU A 158 -18.60 -1.13 9.80
C LEU A 158 -20.14 -1.11 9.95
N ASN A 159 -20.64 -0.47 11.02
CA ASN A 159 -22.07 -0.38 11.33
C ASN A 159 -22.68 0.99 10.96
N LEU A 160 -22.03 1.78 10.11
CA LEU A 160 -22.62 3.02 9.61
C LEU A 160 -24.01 2.75 8.99
N PRO A 161 -25.07 3.48 9.41
CA PRO A 161 -26.45 3.20 9.04
C PRO A 161 -26.76 3.73 7.63
N PHE A 162 -26.05 3.23 6.61
CA PHE A 162 -26.29 3.64 5.23
C PHE A 162 -27.70 3.27 4.76
N ARG A 163 -28.30 4.16 3.99
CA ARG A 163 -29.52 3.87 3.25
C ARG A 163 -29.24 2.83 2.15
N ASP A 164 -30.22 2.00 1.83
CA ASP A 164 -30.07 0.92 0.84
C ASP A 164 -29.84 1.42 -0.58
N ASP A 165 -30.33 2.61 -0.91
CA ASP A 165 -30.21 3.24 -2.23
C ASP A 165 -28.84 3.92 -2.47
N VAL A 166 -28.00 4.07 -1.44
CA VAL A 166 -26.65 4.63 -1.56
C VAL A 166 -25.71 3.63 -2.23
N ARG A 167 -25.20 4.00 -3.39
CA ARG A 167 -24.30 3.15 -4.18
C ARG A 167 -22.93 3.02 -3.54
N ARG A 168 -22.24 1.89 -3.78
CA ARG A 168 -20.92 1.58 -3.22
C ARG A 168 -19.90 2.73 -3.33
N PRO A 169 -19.69 3.40 -4.49
CA PRO A 169 -18.72 4.50 -4.55
C PRO A 169 -19.04 5.65 -3.58
N ASN A 170 -20.33 5.96 -3.40
CA ASN A 170 -20.74 7.01 -2.48
C ASN A 170 -20.56 6.57 -1.02
N ARG A 171 -20.81 5.29 -0.71
CA ARG A 171 -20.52 4.73 0.63
C ARG A 171 -19.02 4.80 0.93
N ASP A 172 -18.16 4.41 -0.02
CA ASP A 172 -16.71 4.44 0.14
C ASP A 172 -16.20 5.86 0.40
N ASN A 173 -16.69 6.85 -0.36
CA ASN A 173 -16.34 8.25 -0.16
C ASN A 173 -16.83 8.77 1.21
N ALA A 174 -18.05 8.44 1.58
CA ALA A 174 -18.61 8.86 2.88
C ALA A 174 -17.83 8.25 4.06
N ILE A 175 -17.39 6.99 3.93
CA ILE A 175 -16.52 6.34 4.93
C ILE A 175 -15.19 7.07 5.05
N ASP A 176 -14.55 7.41 3.93
CA ASP A 176 -13.26 8.12 3.95
C ASP A 176 -13.38 9.48 4.63
N VAL A 177 -14.44 10.24 4.33
CA VAL A 177 -14.70 11.53 4.99
C VAL A 177 -15.04 11.34 6.46
N TYR A 178 -15.90 10.36 6.81
CA TYR A 178 -16.27 10.07 8.19
C TYR A 178 -15.07 9.72 9.09
N ILE A 179 -14.11 8.99 8.54
CA ILE A 179 -12.88 8.61 9.25
C ILE A 179 -11.89 9.79 9.34
N SER A 180 -11.91 10.70 8.39
CA SER A 180 -11.01 11.87 8.34
C SER A 180 -11.30 12.86 9.46
N ASP A 181 -10.51 13.93 9.51
CA ASP A 181 -10.81 15.07 10.39
C ASP A 181 -11.90 15.99 9.81
N ASP A 182 -12.25 15.78 8.53
CA ASP A 182 -13.28 16.52 7.79
C ASP A 182 -14.68 15.83 7.87
N TYR A 183 -14.93 15.05 8.91
CA TYR A 183 -16.19 14.29 9.09
C TYR A 183 -17.44 15.19 9.08
N GLU A 184 -17.27 16.47 9.39
CA GLU A 184 -18.34 17.46 9.33
C GLU A 184 -18.94 17.61 7.93
N ASP A 185 -18.18 17.28 6.87
CA ASP A 185 -18.63 17.34 5.49
C ASP A 185 -19.69 16.27 5.14
N VAL A 186 -19.83 15.21 5.92
CA VAL A 186 -20.85 14.17 5.75
C VAL A 186 -21.92 14.16 6.83
N LEU A 187 -21.74 14.89 7.91
CA LEU A 187 -22.67 14.92 9.04
C LEU A 187 -23.57 16.17 9.15
N PRO A 188 -23.38 17.28 8.38
CA PRO A 188 -24.28 18.42 8.45
C PRO A 188 -25.71 18.05 8.07
N ASP A 189 -26.68 18.78 8.65
CA ASP A 189 -28.07 18.66 8.27
C ASP A 189 -28.27 19.02 6.79
N GLY A 190 -29.04 18.21 6.07
CA GLY A 190 -29.23 18.30 4.62
C GLY A 190 -28.23 17.47 3.81
N ILE A 191 -27.19 16.91 4.44
CA ILE A 191 -26.22 16.03 3.79
C ILE A 191 -26.30 14.60 4.32
N TRP A 192 -26.28 14.42 5.65
CA TRP A 192 -26.30 13.08 6.23
C TRP A 192 -27.58 12.30 5.87
N GLN A 193 -28.73 12.98 5.70
CA GLN A 193 -29.99 12.35 5.32
C GLN A 193 -29.98 11.71 3.93
N ASP A 194 -29.08 12.16 3.04
CA ASP A 194 -28.91 11.56 1.72
C ASP A 194 -28.08 10.28 1.77
N LEU A 195 -27.34 10.08 2.83
CA LEU A 195 -26.39 8.97 2.99
C LEU A 195 -26.87 7.92 4.00
N PHE A 196 -27.46 8.36 5.12
CA PHE A 196 -27.74 7.53 6.28
C PHE A 196 -29.23 7.52 6.65
N THR A 197 -29.68 6.45 7.30
CA THR A 197 -31.05 6.33 7.85
C THR A 197 -31.23 7.10 9.15
N GLU A 198 -30.13 7.29 9.88
CA GLU A 198 -30.02 8.10 11.08
C GLU A 198 -28.66 8.77 11.14
N LYS A 199 -28.55 9.91 11.87
CA LYS A 199 -27.28 10.65 11.98
C LYS A 199 -26.27 9.84 12.80
N PRO A 200 -25.13 9.42 12.19
CA PRO A 200 -24.14 8.66 12.92
C PRO A 200 -23.37 9.55 13.90
N GLU A 201 -23.01 8.97 15.05
CA GLU A 201 -22.12 9.61 16.01
C GLU A 201 -20.70 9.73 15.42
N PRO A 202 -20.00 10.87 15.61
CA PRO A 202 -18.62 11.03 15.15
C PRO A 202 -17.68 10.00 15.75
N LEU A 203 -16.68 9.59 14.98
CA LEU A 203 -15.54 8.85 15.50
C LEU A 203 -14.52 9.86 16.03
N THR A 204 -14.45 10.00 17.36
CA THR A 204 -13.61 11.01 18.00
C THR A 204 -12.11 10.73 17.80
N ARG A 205 -11.29 11.77 17.97
CA ARG A 205 -9.84 11.64 17.88
C ARG A 205 -9.27 10.65 18.89
N GLU A 206 -9.83 10.58 20.08
CA GLU A 206 -9.43 9.67 21.13
C GLU A 206 -9.78 8.23 20.76
N GLU A 207 -10.97 7.98 20.22
CA GLU A 207 -11.38 6.67 19.72
C GLU A 207 -10.50 6.21 18.54
N LYS A 208 -10.20 7.11 17.59
CA LYS A 208 -9.26 6.82 16.48
C LYS A 208 -7.90 6.38 17.01
N LYS A 209 -7.32 7.14 17.95
CA LYS A 209 -6.02 6.81 18.55
C LYS A 209 -6.04 5.49 19.29
N ALA A 210 -7.08 5.24 20.10
CA ALA A 210 -7.24 3.99 20.83
C ALA A 210 -7.39 2.78 19.92
N TRP A 211 -8.06 2.95 18.77
CA TRP A 211 -8.19 1.88 17.78
C TRP A 211 -6.87 1.62 17.03
N ILE A 212 -6.18 2.68 16.58
CA ILE A 212 -4.88 2.57 15.90
C ILE A 212 -3.84 1.94 16.83
N ALA A 213 -3.86 2.23 18.11
CA ALA A 213 -2.94 1.64 19.09
C ALA A 213 -3.05 0.11 19.22
N GLN A 214 -4.12 -0.51 18.70
CA GLN A 214 -4.30 -1.97 18.66
C GLN A 214 -3.65 -2.61 17.43
N LEU A 215 -3.20 -1.81 16.46
CA LEU A 215 -2.55 -2.31 15.25
C LEU A 215 -1.11 -2.71 15.57
N HIS A 216 -0.75 -3.95 15.26
CA HIS A 216 0.58 -4.54 15.47
C HIS A 216 0.95 -5.46 14.32
N GLY A 217 2.23 -5.86 14.26
CA GLY A 217 2.72 -6.82 13.27
C GLY A 217 2.80 -6.26 11.86
N VAL A 218 2.79 -4.94 11.70
CA VAL A 218 2.93 -4.30 10.39
C VAL A 218 4.39 -4.35 9.95
N ALA A 219 4.60 -4.72 8.69
CA ALA A 219 5.90 -4.65 8.01
C ALA A 219 6.00 -3.38 7.19
N LEU A 220 7.17 -2.73 7.22
CA LEU A 220 7.45 -1.52 6.47
C LEU A 220 8.69 -1.70 5.60
N GLY A 221 8.56 -1.41 4.31
CA GLY A 221 9.67 -1.28 3.37
C GLY A 221 9.96 0.17 3.02
N SER A 222 11.23 0.48 2.74
CA SER A 222 11.67 1.77 2.20
C SER A 222 12.56 1.53 0.98
N ASP A 223 12.37 2.32 -0.09
CA ASP A 223 13.15 2.19 -1.32
C ASP A 223 14.61 2.66 -1.19
N ALA A 224 14.94 3.34 -0.08
CA ALA A 224 16.30 3.72 0.32
C ALA A 224 16.43 3.77 1.85
N PHE A 225 17.55 4.29 2.37
CA PHE A 225 17.77 4.42 3.79
C PHE A 225 16.85 5.47 4.46
N PHE A 226 16.57 5.28 5.73
CA PHE A 226 15.98 6.32 6.57
C PHE A 226 17.06 7.28 7.06
N PRO A 227 16.90 8.60 6.84
CA PRO A 227 17.90 9.56 7.28
C PRO A 227 17.90 9.82 8.78
N PHE A 228 16.78 9.65 9.47
CA PHE A 228 16.60 9.93 10.88
C PHE A 228 15.57 9.02 11.54
N GLY A 229 15.65 8.89 12.87
CA GLY A 229 14.73 8.10 13.69
C GLY A 229 13.27 8.59 13.72
N ASP A 230 13.01 9.85 13.32
CA ASP A 230 11.64 10.39 13.22
C ASP A 230 10.72 9.58 12.26
N ASN A 231 11.32 8.94 11.25
CA ASN A 231 10.61 8.00 10.37
C ASN A 231 10.14 6.78 11.15
N ILE A 232 10.99 6.26 12.05
CA ILE A 232 10.68 5.10 12.89
C ILE A 232 9.61 5.47 13.93
N GLU A 233 9.72 6.66 14.55
CA GLU A 233 8.70 7.21 15.46
C GLU A 233 7.32 7.27 14.77
N ARG A 234 7.28 7.71 13.50
CA ARG A 234 6.02 7.73 12.74
C ARG A 234 5.53 6.33 12.42
N ALA A 235 6.43 5.44 12.00
CA ALA A 235 6.08 4.07 11.63
C ALA A 235 5.51 3.29 12.83
N HIS A 236 6.15 3.41 14.00
CA HIS A 236 5.69 2.75 15.23
C HIS A 236 4.23 3.10 15.57
N ARG A 237 3.79 4.36 15.37
CA ARG A 237 2.40 4.77 15.64
C ARG A 237 1.36 4.05 14.79
N SER A 238 1.76 3.49 13.66
CA SER A 238 0.90 2.67 12.76
C SER A 238 1.21 1.17 12.90
N GLY A 239 1.67 0.72 14.07
CA GLY A 239 1.82 -0.68 14.41
C GLY A 239 2.97 -1.41 13.72
N VAL A 240 4.00 -0.67 13.24
CA VAL A 240 5.16 -1.29 12.59
C VAL A 240 6.05 -1.97 13.63
N ASP A 241 6.26 -3.27 13.44
CA ASP A 241 7.15 -4.11 14.23
C ASP A 241 8.35 -4.62 13.41
N TYR A 242 8.28 -4.54 12.08
CA TYR A 242 9.30 -5.06 11.18
C TYR A 242 9.62 -4.04 10.08
N ILE A 243 10.92 -3.83 9.82
CA ILE A 243 11.38 -2.86 8.82
C ILE A 243 12.42 -3.51 7.89
N ALA A 244 12.35 -3.17 6.59
CA ALA A 244 13.41 -3.41 5.63
C ALA A 244 13.77 -2.11 4.92
N GLN A 245 15.05 -1.73 4.97
CA GLN A 245 15.59 -0.54 4.33
C GLN A 245 17.00 -0.80 3.81
N ALA A 246 17.52 0.07 2.93
CA ALA A 246 18.84 -0.13 2.32
C ALA A 246 20.00 -0.07 3.33
N GLY A 247 19.95 0.81 4.32
CA GLY A 247 21.11 1.17 5.13
C GLY A 247 22.09 2.08 4.39
N GLY A 248 23.19 2.43 5.05
CA GLY A 248 24.26 3.27 4.50
C GLY A 248 24.04 4.77 4.70
N SER A 249 23.19 5.17 5.63
CA SER A 249 23.11 6.55 6.11
C SER A 249 24.20 6.82 7.14
N ILE A 250 24.70 8.05 7.18
CA ILE A 250 25.60 8.51 8.25
C ILE A 250 24.93 8.44 9.64
N ARG A 251 23.60 8.41 9.67
CA ARG A 251 22.78 8.36 10.88
C ARG A 251 22.08 7.02 11.10
N ASP A 252 22.63 5.93 10.55
CA ASP A 252 22.08 4.58 10.77
C ASP A 252 22.05 4.22 12.26
N ASP A 253 23.01 4.70 13.06
CA ASP A 253 23.05 4.57 14.51
C ASP A 253 21.79 5.09 15.19
N ASN A 254 21.36 6.31 14.83
CA ASN A 254 20.14 6.92 15.37
C ASN A 254 18.87 6.16 14.95
N VAL A 255 18.83 5.64 13.74
CA VAL A 255 17.70 4.83 13.23
C VAL A 255 17.62 3.50 13.98
N ILE A 256 18.77 2.82 14.18
CA ILE A 256 18.86 1.57 14.95
C ILE A 256 18.41 1.79 16.40
N GLU A 257 18.95 2.84 17.06
CA GLU A 257 18.59 3.18 18.44
C GLU A 257 17.08 3.41 18.60
N THR A 258 16.47 4.10 17.62
CA THR A 258 15.03 4.35 17.65
C THR A 258 14.23 3.05 17.45
N CYS A 259 14.67 2.14 16.58
CA CYS A 259 14.07 0.82 16.45
C CYS A 259 14.18 0.02 17.74
N ASP A 260 15.34 0.05 18.40
CA ASP A 260 15.58 -0.65 19.66
C ASP A 260 14.68 -0.12 20.80
N LYS A 261 14.41 1.17 20.85
CA LYS A 261 13.47 1.81 21.78
C LYS A 261 12.08 1.19 21.73
N TYR A 262 11.64 0.81 20.52
CA TYR A 262 10.31 0.24 20.26
C TYR A 262 10.32 -1.26 20.04
N ASN A 263 11.44 -1.94 20.27
CA ASN A 263 11.61 -3.39 20.01
C ASN A 263 11.32 -3.80 18.56
N ILE A 264 11.54 -2.91 17.61
CA ILE A 264 11.34 -3.16 16.16
C ILE A 264 12.54 -3.95 15.62
N ALA A 265 12.27 -5.02 14.87
CA ALA A 265 13.30 -5.73 14.11
C ALA A 265 13.49 -5.07 12.74
N MET A 266 14.71 -4.59 12.46
CA MET A 266 15.01 -3.91 11.19
C MET A 266 16.12 -4.62 10.44
N ALA A 267 15.84 -5.03 9.19
CA ALA A 267 16.82 -5.55 8.25
C ALA A 267 17.41 -4.42 7.39
N MET A 268 18.74 -4.41 7.24
CA MET A 268 19.47 -3.59 6.29
C MET A 268 19.81 -4.43 5.06
N THR A 269 19.13 -4.17 3.96
CA THR A 269 19.15 -4.99 2.74
C THR A 269 20.37 -4.72 1.86
N GLY A 270 21.03 -3.57 2.01
CA GLY A 270 22.07 -3.10 1.09
C GLY A 270 21.55 -2.74 -0.32
N LEU A 271 20.23 -2.85 -0.53
CA LEU A 271 19.59 -2.68 -1.84
C LEU A 271 18.82 -1.36 -1.89
N ARG A 272 19.09 -0.53 -2.89
CA ARG A 272 18.30 0.65 -3.23
C ARG A 272 17.33 0.32 -4.36
N LEU A 273 16.08 0.72 -4.20
CA LEU A 273 15.00 0.43 -5.14
C LEU A 273 14.49 1.70 -5.84
N PHE A 274 15.37 2.70 -6.01
CA PHE A 274 14.98 3.96 -6.66
C PHE A 274 14.36 3.71 -8.04
N HIS A 275 13.22 4.34 -8.26
CA HIS A 275 12.46 4.32 -9.51
C HIS A 275 11.99 5.75 -9.83
N HIS A 276 12.61 6.36 -10.85
CA HIS A 276 12.35 7.74 -11.26
C HIS A 276 11.79 7.83 -12.69
#